data_f5f5dd50cdcae004fe92f6cffab7db8a
#
_entry.id   f5f5dd50cdcae004fe92f6cffab7db8a
#
_cell.length_a   1.000
_cell.length_b   1.000
_cell.length_c   1.000
_cell.angle_alpha   90.00
_cell.angle_beta   90.00
_cell.angle_gamma   90.00
#
_symmetry.space_group_name_H-M   'P 1'
#
loop_
_entity.id
_entity.type
_entity.pdbx_description
1 polymer ?
#
loop_
_entity_poly.entity_id
_entity_poly.type
_entity_poly.pdbx_seq_one_letter_code
_entity_poly.pdbx_strand_id
1 'polypeptide(L)'
;MEHLRIASDNYVAFTFFIGTMAMMAASVFFFLELNNTSKQWRTSVLVSGLITFIAAVHYYYMRSYNLETGDSPTFFRYVDWILTVPLMCVEFYLITKKAGAKIGLLWKLIFASLVMLVTGYVGEVLDRDGSVLWGVLSGIAYFYIVYLIWFGEVSKLAQQAGPQVAKATKVLGWFVLVGWAIYPLGYILGTPGGLFGIQLVSDTAAALNAMDIVYNIADAINKIGFGLVIYALSRTDNAAEKA
;
A
#
# COMPACT_ATOMS: atom_id res chain seq x y z
N MET A 1 0.82 17.03 -27.35
CA MET A 1 1.97 16.22 -26.90
C MET A 1 2.94 17.02 -26.02
N GLU A 2 2.92 18.36 -26.08
CA GLU A 2 3.78 19.22 -25.24
C GLU A 2 3.38 19.17 -23.75
N HIS A 3 2.11 18.97 -23.43
CA HIS A 3 1.55 18.86 -22.08
C HIS A 3 1.99 17.61 -21.29
N LEU A 4 2.66 16.64 -21.92
CA LEU A 4 3.16 15.45 -21.24
C LEU A 4 4.66 15.50 -20.92
N ARG A 5 5.32 16.60 -21.23
CA ARG A 5 6.73 16.79 -20.86
C ARG A 5 6.85 17.13 -19.38
N ILE A 6 7.70 16.39 -18.70
CA ILE A 6 8.06 16.67 -17.30
C ILE A 6 9.15 17.72 -17.34
N ALA A 7 8.89 18.90 -16.76
CA ALA A 7 9.92 19.90 -16.56
C ALA A 7 10.96 19.39 -15.55
N SER A 8 12.22 19.80 -15.70
CA SER A 8 13.34 19.31 -14.87
C SER A 8 13.21 19.63 -13.38
N ASP A 9 12.37 20.59 -13.03
CA ASP A 9 12.06 21.06 -11.68
C ASP A 9 10.71 20.52 -11.15
N ASN A 10 9.94 19.78 -11.97
CA ASN A 10 8.70 19.15 -11.54
C ASN A 10 8.95 17.77 -10.91
N TYR A 11 9.38 17.79 -9.65
CA TYR A 11 9.67 16.55 -8.89
C TYR A 11 8.42 15.70 -8.61
N VAL A 12 7.24 16.30 -8.51
CA VAL A 12 5.98 15.56 -8.31
C VAL A 12 5.70 14.69 -9.52
N ALA A 13 5.66 15.27 -10.72
CA ALA A 13 5.43 14.53 -11.95
C ALA A 13 6.54 13.49 -12.22
N PHE A 14 7.78 13.80 -11.84
CA PHE A 14 8.91 12.88 -11.95
C PHE A 14 8.74 11.66 -11.03
N THR A 15 8.31 11.85 -9.78
CA THR A 15 8.07 10.72 -8.85
C THR A 15 6.89 9.86 -9.28
N PHE A 16 5.82 10.43 -9.86
CA PHE A 16 4.77 9.66 -10.52
C PHE A 16 5.31 8.81 -11.68
N PHE A 17 6.17 9.40 -12.52
CA PHE A 17 6.77 8.68 -13.65
C PHE A 17 7.62 7.50 -13.18
N ILE A 18 8.56 7.73 -12.25
CA ILE A 18 9.41 6.68 -11.71
C ILE A 18 8.59 5.60 -11.01
N GLY A 19 7.57 5.98 -10.22
CA GLY A 19 6.65 5.06 -9.56
C GLY A 19 5.90 4.17 -10.57
N THR A 20 5.38 4.77 -11.66
CA THR A 20 4.75 4.04 -12.76
C THR A 20 5.68 2.99 -13.34
N MET A 21 6.90 3.40 -13.72
CA MET A 21 7.86 2.50 -14.36
C MET A 21 8.32 1.38 -13.44
N ALA A 22 8.60 1.69 -12.17
CA ALA A 22 9.03 0.71 -11.17
C ALA A 22 7.94 -0.33 -10.88
N MET A 23 6.69 0.11 -10.67
CA MET A 23 5.57 -0.78 -10.41
C MET A 23 5.16 -1.59 -11.64
N MET A 24 5.26 -1.03 -12.85
CA MET A 24 5.07 -1.78 -14.10
C MET A 24 6.12 -2.88 -14.25
N ALA A 25 7.40 -2.56 -14.03
CA ALA A 25 8.47 -3.54 -14.10
C ALA A 25 8.29 -4.66 -13.05
N ALA A 26 7.92 -4.31 -11.82
CA ALA A 26 7.61 -5.29 -10.77
C ALA A 26 6.42 -6.17 -11.12
N SER A 27 5.37 -5.61 -11.70
CA SER A 27 4.18 -6.34 -12.17
C SER A 27 4.56 -7.38 -13.23
N VAL A 28 5.31 -6.97 -14.25
CA VAL A 28 5.81 -7.88 -15.29
C VAL A 28 6.65 -9.00 -14.68
N PHE A 29 7.57 -8.65 -13.76
CA PHE A 29 8.38 -9.63 -13.04
C PHE A 29 7.51 -10.66 -12.30
N PHE A 30 6.54 -10.25 -11.50
CA PHE A 30 5.68 -11.16 -10.75
C PHE A 30 4.84 -12.06 -11.68
N PHE A 31 4.30 -11.52 -12.77
CA PHE A 31 3.54 -12.34 -13.71
C PHE A 31 4.40 -13.36 -14.46
N LEU A 32 5.62 -13.02 -14.85
CA LEU A 32 6.54 -13.97 -15.47
C LEU A 32 6.97 -15.07 -14.50
N GLU A 33 7.18 -14.73 -13.22
CA GLU A 33 7.58 -15.68 -12.18
C GLU A 33 6.46 -16.64 -11.74
N LEU A 34 5.20 -16.41 -12.14
CA LEU A 34 4.12 -17.36 -11.86
C LEU A 34 4.40 -18.78 -12.36
N ASN A 35 5.08 -18.93 -13.49
CA ASN A 35 5.43 -20.23 -14.05
C ASN A 35 6.52 -20.97 -13.25
N ASN A 36 7.34 -20.19 -12.54
CA ASN A 36 8.43 -20.69 -11.69
C ASN A 36 8.02 -20.86 -10.22
N THR A 37 6.77 -20.54 -9.89
CA THR A 37 6.24 -20.55 -8.52
C THR A 37 5.43 -21.83 -8.28
N SER A 38 5.65 -22.49 -7.13
CA SER A 38 4.87 -23.66 -6.73
C SER A 38 3.38 -23.34 -6.62
N LYS A 39 2.52 -24.34 -6.84
CA LYS A 39 1.06 -24.18 -6.80
C LYS A 39 0.56 -23.50 -5.52
N GLN A 40 1.25 -23.76 -4.40
CA GLN A 40 0.93 -23.20 -3.09
C GLN A 40 1.00 -21.67 -3.06
N TRP A 41 2.03 -21.08 -3.66
CA TRP A 41 2.34 -19.66 -3.60
C TRP A 41 1.89 -18.89 -4.84
N ARG A 42 1.41 -19.61 -5.88
CA ARG A 42 1.05 -18.99 -7.15
C ARG A 42 0.00 -17.90 -7.01
N THR A 43 -1.01 -18.09 -6.13
CA THR A 43 -2.03 -17.07 -5.89
C THR A 43 -1.44 -15.82 -5.23
N SER A 44 -0.54 -15.97 -4.26
CA SER A 44 0.12 -14.84 -3.60
C SER A 44 1.00 -14.05 -4.56
N VAL A 45 1.82 -14.72 -5.39
CA VAL A 45 2.62 -14.01 -6.41
C VAL A 45 1.72 -13.34 -7.46
N LEU A 46 0.59 -13.95 -7.83
CA LEU A 46 -0.41 -13.32 -8.71
C LEU A 46 -0.99 -12.05 -8.08
N VAL A 47 -1.38 -12.10 -6.81
CA VAL A 47 -1.93 -10.94 -6.09
C VAL A 47 -0.89 -9.82 -6.01
N SER A 48 0.38 -10.13 -5.74
CA SER A 48 1.48 -9.16 -5.77
C SER A 48 1.63 -8.49 -7.14
N GLY A 49 1.50 -9.27 -8.23
CA GLY A 49 1.48 -8.76 -9.61
C GLY A 49 0.29 -7.84 -9.88
N LEU A 50 -0.90 -8.20 -9.39
CA LEU A 50 -2.11 -7.36 -9.53
C LEU A 50 -2.00 -6.06 -8.74
N ILE A 51 -1.49 -6.09 -7.50
CA ILE A 51 -1.26 -4.88 -6.69
C ILE A 51 -0.37 -3.89 -7.43
N THR A 52 0.77 -4.35 -7.93
CA THR A 52 1.72 -3.48 -8.64
C THR A 52 1.21 -3.04 -10.01
N PHE A 53 0.45 -3.89 -10.73
CA PHE A 53 -0.17 -3.53 -12.00
C PHE A 53 -1.23 -2.45 -11.85
N ILE A 54 -2.18 -2.64 -10.92
CA ILE A 54 -3.24 -1.65 -10.63
C ILE A 54 -2.61 -0.30 -10.28
N ALA A 55 -1.63 -0.31 -9.38
CA ALA A 55 -0.95 0.91 -8.99
C ALA A 55 -0.20 1.57 -10.16
N ALA A 56 0.50 0.81 -11.01
CA ALA A 56 1.20 1.36 -12.18
C ALA A 56 0.25 2.10 -13.13
N VAL A 57 -0.94 1.52 -13.40
CA VAL A 57 -1.95 2.14 -14.26
C VAL A 57 -2.50 3.44 -13.63
N HIS A 58 -2.80 3.42 -12.32
CA HIS A 58 -3.28 4.62 -11.62
C HIS A 58 -2.21 5.72 -11.57
N TYR A 59 -0.95 5.37 -11.32
CA TYR A 59 0.16 6.33 -11.30
C TYR A 59 0.40 6.97 -12.66
N TYR A 60 0.25 6.22 -13.75
CA TYR A 60 0.28 6.79 -15.10
C TYR A 60 -0.81 7.82 -15.30
N TYR A 61 -2.04 7.54 -14.88
CA TYR A 61 -3.17 8.46 -14.97
C TYR A 61 -3.00 9.66 -14.03
N MET A 62 -2.63 9.43 -12.77
CA MET A 62 -2.41 10.49 -11.77
C MET A 62 -1.32 11.48 -12.21
N ARG A 63 -0.24 10.98 -12.86
CA ARG A 63 0.77 11.85 -13.46
C ARG A 63 0.17 12.79 -14.51
N SER A 64 -0.63 12.25 -15.41
CA SER A 64 -1.26 13.05 -16.47
C SER A 64 -2.20 14.09 -15.88
N TYR A 65 -3.01 13.70 -14.91
CA TYR A 65 -3.88 14.60 -14.16
C TYR A 65 -3.11 15.75 -13.50
N ASN A 66 -2.03 15.43 -12.77
CA ASN A 66 -1.21 16.45 -12.12
C ASN A 66 -0.53 17.41 -13.11
N LEU A 67 -0.04 16.90 -14.26
CA LEU A 67 0.55 17.74 -15.30
C LEU A 67 -0.47 18.67 -15.97
N GLU A 68 -1.71 18.25 -16.12
CA GLU A 68 -2.77 19.03 -16.77
C GLU A 68 -3.41 20.07 -15.84
N THR A 69 -3.61 19.72 -14.57
CA THR A 69 -4.34 20.56 -13.61
C THR A 69 -3.44 21.32 -12.64
N GLY A 70 -2.24 20.80 -12.36
CA GLY A 70 -1.38 21.27 -11.28
C GLY A 70 -1.83 20.80 -9.89
N ASP A 71 -2.95 20.07 -9.78
CA ASP A 71 -3.53 19.64 -8.51
C ASP A 71 -3.04 18.25 -8.09
N SER A 72 -3.10 17.98 -6.77
CA SER A 72 -2.88 16.65 -6.24
C SER A 72 -4.03 15.71 -6.64
N PRO A 73 -3.74 14.51 -7.19
CA PRO A 73 -4.73 13.56 -7.65
C PRO A 73 -5.32 12.72 -6.49
N THR A 74 -5.66 13.34 -5.38
CA THR A 74 -6.05 12.68 -4.13
C THR A 74 -7.20 11.69 -4.32
N PHE A 75 -8.24 12.04 -5.08
CA PHE A 75 -9.35 11.12 -5.38
C PHE A 75 -8.86 9.81 -6.04
N PHE A 76 -8.05 9.92 -7.09
CA PHE A 76 -7.54 8.75 -7.82
C PHE A 76 -6.58 7.92 -6.98
N ARG A 77 -5.86 8.55 -6.05
CA ARG A 77 -5.01 7.88 -5.08
C ARG A 77 -5.82 6.98 -4.15
N TYR A 78 -6.96 7.47 -3.63
CA TYR A 78 -7.87 6.66 -2.83
C TYR A 78 -8.53 5.55 -3.64
N VAL A 79 -8.83 5.77 -4.93
CA VAL A 79 -9.32 4.69 -5.83
C VAL A 79 -8.27 3.59 -5.98
N ASP A 80 -6.99 3.94 -6.16
CA ASP A 80 -5.90 2.97 -6.17
C ASP A 80 -5.82 2.19 -4.84
N TRP A 81 -5.81 2.89 -3.71
CA TRP A 81 -5.69 2.27 -2.40
C TRP A 81 -6.87 1.36 -2.04
N ILE A 82 -8.10 1.74 -2.39
CA ILE A 82 -9.29 0.91 -2.16
C ILE A 82 -9.21 -0.43 -2.92
N LEU A 83 -8.48 -0.47 -4.03
CA LEU A 83 -8.25 -1.71 -4.77
C LEU A 83 -7.03 -2.48 -4.25
N THR A 84 -5.93 -1.78 -3.96
CA THR A 84 -4.64 -2.43 -3.68
C THR A 84 -4.44 -2.80 -2.21
N VAL A 85 -4.89 -1.98 -1.26
CA VAL A 85 -4.69 -2.25 0.18
C VAL A 85 -5.47 -3.47 0.67
N PRO A 86 -6.74 -3.69 0.30
CA PRO A 86 -7.41 -4.96 0.60
C PRO A 86 -6.69 -6.17 0.00
N LEU A 87 -6.09 -6.06 -1.19
CA LEU A 87 -5.28 -7.14 -1.76
C LEU A 87 -4.01 -7.40 -0.94
N MET A 88 -3.35 -6.37 -0.41
CA MET A 88 -2.24 -6.55 0.55
C MET A 88 -2.72 -7.25 1.84
N CYS A 89 -3.92 -6.97 2.30
CA CYS A 89 -4.54 -7.66 3.43
C CYS A 89 -4.86 -9.14 3.11
N VAL A 90 -5.28 -9.44 1.88
CA VAL A 90 -5.49 -10.82 1.39
C VAL A 90 -4.23 -11.66 1.50
N GLU A 91 -3.05 -11.07 1.28
CA GLU A 91 -1.78 -11.79 1.39
C GLU A 91 -1.55 -12.38 2.78
N PHE A 92 -1.87 -11.67 3.86
CA PHE A 92 -1.76 -12.22 5.22
C PHE A 92 -2.65 -13.45 5.44
N TYR A 93 -3.82 -13.47 4.82
CA TYR A 93 -4.68 -14.67 4.82
C TYR A 93 -4.07 -15.80 4.00
N LEU A 94 -3.58 -15.51 2.78
CA LEU A 94 -3.05 -16.52 1.88
C LEU A 94 -1.81 -17.23 2.46
N ILE A 95 -0.86 -16.47 3.01
CA ILE A 95 0.37 -17.04 3.58
C ILE A 95 0.11 -17.86 4.86
N THR A 96 -0.99 -17.59 5.57
CA THR A 96 -1.38 -18.33 6.78
C THR A 96 -2.45 -19.40 6.54
N LYS A 97 -2.94 -19.53 5.30
CA LYS A 97 -4.05 -20.43 4.95
C LYS A 97 -3.76 -21.90 5.30
N LYS A 98 -2.56 -22.38 5.05
CA LYS A 98 -2.16 -23.77 5.40
C LYS A 98 -2.11 -24.02 6.92
N ALA A 99 -1.89 -23.00 7.72
CA ALA A 99 -1.96 -23.10 9.19
C ALA A 99 -3.39 -22.99 9.73
N GLY A 100 -4.40 -23.00 8.86
CA GLY A 100 -5.80 -23.02 9.26
C GLY A 100 -6.48 -21.66 9.34
N ALA A 101 -5.95 -20.62 8.66
CA ALA A 101 -6.62 -19.33 8.56
C ALA A 101 -8.04 -19.51 8.00
N LYS A 102 -9.03 -19.01 8.76
CA LYS A 102 -10.43 -19.09 8.38
C LYS A 102 -10.82 -17.89 7.52
N ILE A 103 -11.84 -18.06 6.70
CA ILE A 103 -12.39 -16.98 5.85
C ILE A 103 -12.80 -15.74 6.67
N GLY A 104 -13.16 -15.93 7.94
CA GLY A 104 -13.46 -14.81 8.84
C GLY A 104 -12.28 -13.87 9.07
N LEU A 105 -11.04 -14.38 9.09
CA LEU A 105 -9.84 -13.52 9.18
C LEU A 105 -9.69 -12.66 7.92
N LEU A 106 -9.90 -13.25 6.74
CA LEU A 106 -9.87 -12.52 5.48
C LEU A 106 -10.84 -11.33 5.49
N TRP A 107 -12.11 -11.57 5.89
CA TRP A 107 -13.12 -10.51 5.94
C TRP A 107 -12.83 -9.46 7.00
N LYS A 108 -12.26 -9.83 8.16
CA LYS A 108 -11.81 -8.86 9.18
C LYS A 108 -10.77 -7.89 8.59
N LEU A 109 -9.77 -8.42 7.89
CA LEU A 109 -8.69 -7.64 7.28
C LEU A 109 -9.22 -6.73 6.15
N ILE A 110 -10.02 -7.27 5.23
CA ILE A 110 -10.62 -6.51 4.12
C ILE A 110 -11.52 -5.41 4.69
N PHE A 111 -12.44 -5.72 5.60
CA PHE A 111 -13.37 -4.75 6.15
C PHE A 111 -12.64 -3.64 6.92
N ALA A 112 -11.66 -3.99 7.75
CA ALA A 112 -10.85 -3.00 8.46
C ALA A 112 -10.10 -2.08 7.49
N SER A 113 -9.53 -2.62 6.41
CA SER A 113 -8.85 -1.80 5.39
C SER A 113 -9.81 -0.87 4.64
N LEU A 114 -11.00 -1.32 4.33
CA LEU A 114 -12.02 -0.46 3.70
C LEU A 114 -12.50 0.64 4.65
N VAL A 115 -12.75 0.32 5.92
CA VAL A 115 -13.11 1.33 6.93
C VAL A 115 -12.00 2.38 7.05
N MET A 116 -10.74 1.94 7.16
CA MET A 116 -9.58 2.83 7.23
C MET A 116 -9.55 3.81 6.05
N LEU A 117 -9.71 3.30 4.83
CA LEU A 117 -9.59 4.10 3.61
C LEU A 117 -10.80 5.01 3.40
N VAL A 118 -12.02 4.52 3.62
CA VAL A 118 -13.23 5.33 3.44
C VAL A 118 -13.27 6.47 4.45
N THR A 119 -12.98 6.20 5.72
CA THR A 119 -12.94 7.26 6.74
C THR A 119 -11.80 8.24 6.49
N GLY A 120 -10.61 7.76 6.06
CA GLY A 120 -9.51 8.62 5.63
C GLY A 120 -9.92 9.55 4.49
N TYR A 121 -10.57 9.01 3.45
CA TYR A 121 -11.05 9.81 2.32
C TYR A 121 -12.07 10.86 2.72
N VAL A 122 -13.03 10.48 3.58
CA VAL A 122 -14.05 11.44 4.06
C VAL A 122 -13.38 12.62 4.76
N GLY A 123 -12.43 12.36 5.65
CA GLY A 123 -11.74 13.43 6.39
C GLY A 123 -10.78 14.26 5.53
N GLU A 124 -10.18 13.68 4.49
CA GLU A 124 -9.24 14.41 3.64
C GLU A 124 -9.94 15.22 2.55
N VAL A 125 -11.09 14.76 2.03
CA VAL A 125 -11.70 15.31 0.81
C VAL A 125 -13.10 15.85 1.05
N LEU A 126 -13.97 15.12 1.79
CA LEU A 126 -15.40 15.43 1.87
C LEU A 126 -15.76 16.29 3.07
N ASP A 127 -15.15 16.04 4.24
CA ASP A 127 -15.45 16.72 5.50
C ASP A 127 -14.16 17.13 6.19
N ARG A 128 -13.56 18.21 5.71
CA ARG A 128 -12.29 18.73 6.24
C ARG A 128 -12.44 19.33 7.65
N ASP A 129 -13.61 19.84 7.99
CA ASP A 129 -13.89 20.37 9.33
C ASP A 129 -13.91 19.24 10.37
N GLY A 130 -14.40 18.05 9.96
CA GLY A 130 -14.38 16.83 10.75
C GLY A 130 -13.10 16.00 10.62
N SER A 131 -12.04 16.49 9.97
CA SER A 131 -10.83 15.73 9.63
C SER A 131 -10.18 15.02 10.82
N VAL A 132 -10.21 15.62 12.01
CA VAL A 132 -9.69 15.00 13.24
C VAL A 132 -10.48 13.75 13.60
N LEU A 133 -11.83 13.83 13.60
CA LEU A 133 -12.69 12.69 13.91
C LEU A 133 -12.48 11.55 12.90
N TRP A 134 -12.50 11.88 11.61
CA TRP A 134 -12.32 10.91 10.53
C TRP A 134 -10.94 10.28 10.56
N GLY A 135 -9.89 11.07 10.86
CA GLY A 135 -8.52 10.58 11.03
C GLY A 135 -8.38 9.63 12.22
N VAL A 136 -9.08 9.89 13.33
CA VAL A 136 -9.12 8.97 14.51
C VAL A 136 -9.81 7.66 14.14
N LEU A 137 -10.95 7.70 13.45
CA LEU A 137 -11.65 6.48 13.01
C LEU A 137 -10.81 5.65 12.05
N SER A 138 -10.15 6.29 11.09
CA SER A 138 -9.20 5.65 10.18
C SER A 138 -8.02 5.03 10.95
N GLY A 139 -7.47 5.76 11.92
CA GLY A 139 -6.40 5.29 12.78
C GLY A 139 -6.77 4.07 13.61
N ILE A 140 -7.98 4.02 14.17
CA ILE A 140 -8.48 2.85 14.92
C ILE A 140 -8.51 1.62 14.02
N ALA A 141 -9.02 1.74 12.78
CA ALA A 141 -9.05 0.63 11.84
C ALA A 141 -7.64 0.20 11.42
N TYR A 142 -6.73 1.13 11.19
CA TYR A 142 -5.31 0.85 10.94
C TYR A 142 -4.66 0.09 12.09
N PHE A 143 -4.77 0.57 13.33
CA PHE A 143 -4.18 -0.11 14.48
C PHE A 143 -4.82 -1.46 14.77
N TYR A 144 -6.08 -1.67 14.39
CA TYR A 144 -6.71 -2.98 14.46
C TYR A 144 -6.04 -3.96 13.48
N ILE A 145 -5.72 -3.54 12.25
CA ILE A 145 -4.96 -4.36 11.29
C ILE A 145 -3.57 -4.69 11.86
N VAL A 146 -2.87 -3.69 12.38
CA VAL A 146 -1.56 -3.86 13.03
C VAL A 146 -1.65 -4.86 14.18
N TYR A 147 -2.67 -4.76 15.03
CA TYR A 147 -2.89 -5.71 16.11
C TYR A 147 -3.07 -7.15 15.62
N LEU A 148 -3.89 -7.35 14.57
CA LEU A 148 -4.10 -8.69 13.99
C LEU A 148 -2.79 -9.31 13.48
N ILE A 149 -1.93 -8.48 12.86
CA ILE A 149 -0.66 -8.92 12.26
C ILE A 149 0.40 -9.20 13.33
N TRP A 150 0.53 -8.36 14.38
CA TRP A 150 1.62 -8.46 15.34
C TRP A 150 1.29 -9.29 16.58
N PHE A 151 0.06 -9.25 17.05
CA PHE A 151 -0.35 -9.84 18.32
C PHE A 151 -1.56 -10.77 18.20
N GLY A 152 -2.33 -10.62 17.13
CA GLY A 152 -3.60 -11.28 16.92
C GLY A 152 -3.50 -12.63 16.18
N GLU A 153 -4.54 -12.90 15.41
CA GLU A 153 -4.77 -14.17 14.72
C GLU A 153 -3.70 -14.45 13.64
N VAL A 154 -3.28 -13.42 12.90
CA VAL A 154 -2.26 -13.56 11.84
C VAL A 154 -0.93 -14.02 12.43
N SER A 155 -0.45 -13.36 13.51
CA SER A 155 0.82 -13.72 14.17
C SER A 155 0.83 -15.17 14.65
N LYS A 156 -0.25 -15.61 15.30
CA LYS A 156 -0.37 -16.97 15.82
C LYS A 156 -0.33 -18.02 14.70
N LEU A 157 -1.10 -17.79 13.64
CA LEU A 157 -1.14 -18.68 12.48
C LEU A 157 0.19 -18.69 11.72
N ALA A 158 0.87 -17.55 11.60
CA ALA A 158 2.17 -17.48 10.96
C ALA A 158 3.24 -18.32 11.69
N GLN A 159 3.22 -18.30 13.03
CA GLN A 159 4.10 -19.14 13.84
C GLN A 159 3.80 -20.63 13.65
N GLN A 160 2.52 -21.01 13.57
CA GLN A 160 2.09 -22.41 13.31
C GLN A 160 2.45 -22.87 11.88
N ALA A 161 2.47 -21.93 10.92
CA ALA A 161 2.83 -22.24 9.53
C ALA A 161 4.33 -22.52 9.32
N GLY A 162 5.15 -22.22 10.32
CA GLY A 162 6.59 -22.48 10.30
C GLY A 162 7.46 -21.23 10.21
N PRO A 163 8.79 -21.38 10.43
CA PRO A 163 9.70 -20.26 10.62
C PRO A 163 9.81 -19.33 9.40
N GLN A 164 9.69 -19.86 8.19
CA GLN A 164 9.76 -19.05 6.95
C GLN A 164 8.55 -18.13 6.82
N VAL A 165 7.34 -18.67 7.05
CA VAL A 165 6.10 -17.87 7.03
C VAL A 165 6.09 -16.86 8.17
N ALA A 166 6.52 -17.24 9.38
CA ALA A 166 6.63 -16.34 10.51
C ALA A 166 7.58 -15.17 10.21
N LYS A 167 8.75 -15.42 9.60
CA LYS A 167 9.70 -14.39 9.19
C LYS A 167 9.09 -13.47 8.13
N ALA A 168 8.50 -14.04 7.08
CA ALA A 168 7.86 -13.25 6.02
C ALA A 168 6.74 -12.38 6.59
N THR A 169 5.84 -12.93 7.42
CA THR A 169 4.76 -12.20 8.09
C THR A 169 5.29 -11.03 8.92
N LYS A 170 6.39 -11.23 9.64
CA LYS A 170 7.02 -10.16 10.42
C LYS A 170 7.56 -9.03 9.53
N VAL A 171 8.20 -9.37 8.40
CA VAL A 171 8.70 -8.36 7.45
C VAL A 171 7.53 -7.62 6.80
N LEU A 172 6.49 -8.33 6.35
CA LEU A 172 5.26 -7.71 5.83
C LEU A 172 4.57 -6.82 6.88
N GLY A 173 4.60 -7.26 8.15
CA GLY A 173 4.10 -6.48 9.27
C GLY A 173 4.84 -5.15 9.46
N TRP A 174 6.13 -5.08 9.16
CA TRP A 174 6.89 -3.82 9.15
C TRP A 174 6.47 -2.89 8.02
N PHE A 175 6.17 -3.41 6.83
CA PHE A 175 5.59 -2.60 5.75
C PHE A 175 4.24 -2.00 6.17
N VAL A 176 3.41 -2.75 6.89
CA VAL A 176 2.14 -2.23 7.42
C VAL A 176 2.39 -1.22 8.55
N LEU A 177 3.22 -1.55 9.56
CA LEU A 177 3.40 -0.72 10.73
C LEU A 177 4.16 0.58 10.44
N VAL A 178 5.24 0.52 9.65
CA VAL A 178 6.09 1.68 9.34
C VAL A 178 5.76 2.24 7.97
N GLY A 179 5.65 1.38 6.97
CA GLY A 179 5.38 1.81 5.59
C GLY A 179 4.02 2.50 5.45
N TRP A 180 2.97 1.99 6.11
CA TRP A 180 1.66 2.64 6.06
C TRP A 180 1.53 3.84 7.02
N ALA A 181 2.38 3.96 8.06
CA ALA A 181 2.40 5.15 8.90
C ALA A 181 2.80 6.44 8.15
N ILE A 182 3.44 6.29 6.98
CA ILE A 182 3.79 7.42 6.11
C ILE A 182 2.52 8.14 5.59
N TYR A 183 1.41 7.42 5.37
CA TYR A 183 0.17 8.03 4.84
C TYR A 183 -0.52 8.96 5.86
N PRO A 184 -0.70 8.61 7.14
CA PRO A 184 -1.13 9.58 8.17
C PRO A 184 -0.20 10.80 8.27
N LEU A 185 1.13 10.63 8.12
CA LEU A 185 2.06 11.76 8.11
C LEU A 185 1.82 12.66 6.90
N GLY A 186 1.60 12.08 5.72
CA GLY A 186 1.25 12.84 4.52
C GLY A 186 -0.11 13.53 4.66
N TYR A 187 -1.10 12.89 5.29
CA TYR A 187 -2.38 13.49 5.62
C TYR A 187 -2.22 14.75 6.50
N ILE A 188 -1.37 14.69 7.54
CA ILE A 188 -1.05 15.85 8.39
C ILE A 188 -0.35 16.95 7.57
N LEU A 189 0.60 16.57 6.70
CA LEU A 189 1.30 17.51 5.81
C LEU A 189 0.36 18.23 4.84
N GLY A 190 -0.54 17.49 4.21
CA GLY A 190 -1.46 18.00 3.19
C GLY A 190 -2.69 18.74 3.76
N THR A 191 -2.91 18.73 5.09
CA THR A 191 -4.05 19.42 5.70
C THR A 191 -3.75 20.91 5.84
N PRO A 192 -4.47 21.82 5.12
CA PRO A 192 -4.30 23.24 5.26
C PRO A 192 -4.56 23.71 6.69
N GLY A 193 -3.64 24.54 7.23
CA GLY A 193 -3.72 24.98 8.63
C GLY A 193 -3.23 23.99 9.67
N GLY A 194 -2.79 22.80 9.23
CA GLY A 194 -2.28 21.73 10.11
C GLY A 194 -3.36 20.87 10.73
N LEU A 195 -2.94 19.79 11.37
CA LEU A 195 -3.80 18.85 12.07
C LEU A 195 -3.25 18.61 13.48
N PHE A 196 -4.11 18.46 14.48
CA PHE A 196 -3.72 18.31 15.90
C PHE A 196 -2.79 19.43 16.41
N GLY A 197 -2.88 20.65 15.84
CA GLY A 197 -1.96 21.76 16.17
C GLY A 197 -0.57 21.63 15.55
N ILE A 198 -0.36 20.65 14.65
CA ILE A 198 0.89 20.43 13.94
C ILE A 198 0.75 20.97 12.51
N GLN A 199 1.43 22.07 12.23
CA GLN A 199 1.57 22.60 10.87
C GLN A 199 3.04 22.48 10.46
N LEU A 200 3.34 21.51 9.58
CA LEU A 200 4.72 21.22 9.17
C LEU A 200 5.19 22.12 8.03
N VAL A 201 4.26 22.57 7.19
CA VAL A 201 4.52 23.46 6.05
C VAL A 201 3.47 24.56 6.05
N SER A 202 3.90 25.82 5.98
CA SER A 202 2.99 26.98 5.99
C SER A 202 2.36 27.25 4.62
N ASP A 203 3.06 26.93 3.53
CA ASP A 203 2.56 27.07 2.16
C ASP A 203 1.77 25.84 1.76
N THR A 204 0.48 26.02 1.46
CA THR A 204 -0.42 24.93 1.10
C THR A 204 0.01 24.19 -0.18
N ALA A 205 0.48 24.90 -1.20
CA ALA A 205 0.93 24.28 -2.44
C ALA A 205 2.21 23.46 -2.24
N ALA A 206 3.16 23.99 -1.46
CA ALA A 206 4.38 23.27 -1.09
C ALA A 206 4.06 22.03 -0.22
N ALA A 207 3.08 22.13 0.68
CA ALA A 207 2.62 21.02 1.51
C ALA A 207 2.02 19.88 0.68
N LEU A 208 1.15 20.19 -0.28
CA LEU A 208 0.54 19.20 -1.19
C LEU A 208 1.59 18.55 -2.09
N ASN A 209 2.53 19.32 -2.63
CA ASN A 209 3.63 18.77 -3.44
C ASN A 209 4.53 17.84 -2.62
N ALA A 210 4.87 18.22 -1.39
CA ALA A 210 5.66 17.36 -0.49
C ALA A 210 4.92 16.07 -0.14
N MET A 211 3.62 16.14 0.14
CA MET A 211 2.75 14.98 0.37
C MET A 211 2.75 14.06 -0.84
N ASP A 212 2.55 14.59 -2.06
CA ASP A 212 2.54 13.79 -3.28
C ASP A 212 3.86 13.07 -3.52
N ILE A 213 5.00 13.73 -3.34
CA ILE A 213 6.33 13.11 -3.46
C ILE A 213 6.49 11.97 -2.45
N VAL A 214 6.14 12.22 -1.18
CA VAL A 214 6.24 11.22 -0.11
C VAL A 214 5.36 10.02 -0.40
N TYR A 215 4.09 10.23 -0.80
CA TYR A 215 3.18 9.17 -1.16
C TYR A 215 3.66 8.38 -2.37
N ASN A 216 4.17 9.03 -3.41
CA ASN A 216 4.63 8.37 -4.63
C ASN A 216 5.80 7.43 -4.35
N ILE A 217 6.75 7.84 -3.52
CA ILE A 217 7.90 7.03 -3.13
C ILE A 217 7.47 5.89 -2.21
N ALA A 218 6.67 6.21 -1.18
CA ALA A 218 6.21 5.23 -0.20
C ALA A 218 5.38 4.12 -0.85
N ASP A 219 4.48 4.48 -1.76
CA ASP A 219 3.61 3.53 -2.45
C ASP A 219 4.41 2.54 -3.30
N ALA A 220 5.37 3.04 -4.09
CA ALA A 220 6.23 2.19 -4.91
C ALA A 220 7.06 1.24 -4.02
N ILE A 221 7.69 1.73 -2.95
CA ILE A 221 8.48 0.92 -2.03
C ILE A 221 7.59 -0.11 -1.32
N ASN A 222 6.43 0.31 -0.80
CA ASN A 222 5.53 -0.58 -0.06
C ASN A 222 4.98 -1.69 -0.96
N LYS A 223 4.47 -1.38 -2.13
CA LYS A 223 3.85 -2.37 -3.01
C LYS A 223 4.86 -3.32 -3.63
N ILE A 224 5.99 -2.80 -4.13
CA ILE A 224 7.06 -3.62 -4.72
C ILE A 224 7.74 -4.45 -3.62
N GLY A 225 8.13 -3.83 -2.51
CA GLY A 225 8.81 -4.50 -1.41
C GLY A 225 7.94 -5.60 -0.79
N PHE A 226 6.64 -5.32 -0.61
CA PHE A 226 5.67 -6.30 -0.13
C PHE A 226 5.62 -7.53 -1.06
N GLY A 227 5.48 -7.33 -2.36
CA GLY A 227 5.48 -8.40 -3.35
C GLY A 227 6.79 -9.19 -3.40
N LEU A 228 7.94 -8.52 -3.26
CA LEU A 228 9.25 -9.18 -3.22
C LEU A 228 9.40 -10.08 -1.99
N VAL A 229 8.82 -9.72 -0.84
CA VAL A 229 8.81 -10.60 0.36
C VAL A 229 7.99 -11.86 0.09
N ILE A 230 6.83 -11.73 -0.54
CA ILE A 230 6.00 -12.86 -0.96
C ILE A 230 6.76 -13.75 -1.96
N TYR A 231 7.39 -13.16 -2.94
CA TYR A 231 8.20 -13.90 -3.91
C TYR A 231 9.36 -14.64 -3.24
N ALA A 232 10.11 -13.98 -2.35
CA ALA A 232 11.18 -14.61 -1.61
C ALA A 232 10.69 -15.81 -0.77
N LEU A 233 9.53 -15.68 -0.10
CA LEU A 233 8.89 -16.78 0.62
C LEU A 233 8.59 -17.96 -0.32
N SER A 234 8.04 -17.70 -1.51
CA SER A 234 7.73 -18.72 -2.50
C SER A 234 8.95 -19.51 -2.98
N ARG A 235 10.13 -18.88 -2.97
CA ARG A 235 11.40 -19.51 -3.40
C ARG A 235 12.03 -20.38 -2.32
N THR A 236 11.83 -20.05 -1.04
CA THR A 236 12.40 -20.86 0.06
C THR A 236 11.75 -22.24 0.15
N ASP A 237 10.43 -22.34 -0.06
CA ASP A 237 9.72 -23.62 -0.05
C ASP A 237 10.08 -24.47 -1.29
N ASN A 238 10.24 -23.87 -2.47
CA ASN A 238 10.65 -24.59 -3.66
C ASN A 238 12.05 -25.23 -3.54
N ALA A 239 12.93 -24.63 -2.75
CA ALA A 239 14.24 -25.20 -2.47
C ALA A 239 14.16 -26.40 -1.52
N ALA A 240 13.25 -26.35 -0.54
CA ALA A 240 13.04 -27.44 0.41
C ALA A 240 12.34 -28.68 -0.21
N GLU A 241 11.49 -28.48 -1.25
CA GLU A 241 10.85 -29.58 -1.98
C GLU A 241 11.80 -30.32 -2.95
N LYS A 242 12.95 -29.70 -3.28
CA LYS A 242 13.94 -30.25 -4.23
C LYS A 242 15.17 -30.86 -3.54
N ALA A 243 15.31 -30.69 -2.23
CA ALA A 243 16.36 -31.26 -1.38
C ALA A 243 15.90 -32.53 -0.65
#